data_d3ef136c03142c8302d568da8de3fb28
#
_entry.id   d3ef136c03142c8302d568da8de3fb28
#
_cell.length_a   1.000
_cell.length_b   1.000
_cell.length_c   1.000
_cell.angle_alpha   90.00
_cell.angle_beta   90.00
_cell.angle_gamma   90.00
#
_symmetry.space_group_name_H-M   'P 1'
#
loop_
_entity.id
_entity.type
_entity.pdbx_description
1 polymer ?
#
loop_
_entity_poly.entity_id
_entity_poly.type
_entity_poly.pdbx_seq_one_letter_code
_entity_poly.pdbx_strand_id
1 'polypeptide(L)'
;MEISENGINKIKSYEGLRLHAYPDPATGAEPWTIGYGHTKGVKPEQVITEQQAEIFLHEDLIPIYAEIQRIVKVPLTQGQFDALCSFIFNLGIGNFIHSTLLKKLNLADYQGAA
;
A
#
# COMPACT_ATOMS: atom_id res chain seq x y z
N MET A 1 6.13 0.35 14.13
CA MET A 1 6.48 -0.84 13.31
C MET A 1 6.47 -0.46 11.83
N GLU A 2 7.38 -1.01 11.09
CA GLU A 2 7.48 -0.80 9.65
C GLU A 2 7.36 -2.15 8.94
N ILE A 3 7.02 -2.10 7.65
CA ILE A 3 6.94 -3.32 6.84
C ILE A 3 8.33 -3.97 6.73
N SER A 4 8.36 -5.31 6.72
CA SER A 4 9.61 -6.04 6.51
C SER A 4 10.03 -6.01 5.04
N GLU A 5 11.28 -6.42 4.78
CA GLU A 5 11.79 -6.55 3.42
C GLU A 5 10.95 -7.54 2.60
N ASN A 6 10.52 -8.63 3.22
CA ASN A 6 9.63 -9.61 2.57
C ASN A 6 8.29 -8.98 2.18
N GLY A 7 7.72 -8.16 3.06
CA GLY A 7 6.47 -7.45 2.78
C GLY A 7 6.61 -6.45 1.64
N ILE A 8 7.70 -5.69 1.63
CA ILE A 8 8.03 -4.76 0.55
C ILE A 8 8.14 -5.52 -0.78
N ASN A 9 8.84 -6.64 -0.80
CA ASN A 9 9.02 -7.43 -2.02
C ASN A 9 7.69 -7.97 -2.55
N LYS A 10 6.76 -8.32 -1.67
CA LYS A 10 5.41 -8.73 -2.08
C LYS A 10 4.66 -7.60 -2.76
N ILE A 11 4.70 -6.40 -2.20
CA ILE A 11 4.05 -5.22 -2.83
C ILE A 11 4.66 -4.96 -4.19
N LYS A 12 5.98 -4.97 -4.30
CA LYS A 12 6.67 -4.79 -5.59
C LYS A 12 6.25 -5.83 -6.62
N SER A 13 6.10 -7.08 -6.19
CA SER A 13 5.68 -8.18 -7.06
C SER A 13 4.26 -7.99 -7.61
N TYR A 14 3.34 -7.50 -6.78
CA TYR A 14 1.96 -7.22 -7.20
C TYR A 14 1.86 -5.99 -8.09
N GLU A 15 2.53 -4.91 -7.73
CA GLU A 15 2.40 -3.64 -8.44
C GLU A 15 3.18 -3.63 -9.75
N GLY A 16 4.33 -4.31 -9.79
CA GLY A 16 5.24 -4.22 -10.91
C GLY A 16 5.91 -2.85 -11.00
N LEU A 17 7.05 -2.78 -11.66
CA LEU A 17 7.82 -1.55 -11.80
C LEU A 17 7.55 -0.89 -13.15
N ARG A 18 7.17 0.39 -13.12
CA ARG A 18 7.00 1.23 -14.32
C ARG A 18 7.82 2.49 -14.16
N LEU A 19 8.79 2.70 -15.03
CA LEU A 19 9.65 3.89 -15.00
C LEU A 19 9.08 5.06 -15.78
N HIS A 20 8.07 4.82 -16.60
CA HIS A 20 7.34 5.84 -17.36
C HIS A 20 5.91 5.94 -16.84
N ALA A 21 5.42 7.17 -16.68
CA ALA A 21 4.05 7.39 -16.25
C ALA A 21 3.06 6.79 -17.25
N TYR A 22 2.01 6.18 -16.73
CA TYR A 22 0.94 5.62 -17.56
C TYR A 22 -0.42 6.04 -17.00
N PRO A 23 -1.43 6.19 -17.89
CA PRO A 23 -2.76 6.58 -17.43
C PRO A 23 -3.49 5.44 -16.74
N ASP A 24 -4.50 5.80 -15.95
CA ASP A 24 -5.40 4.81 -15.38
C ASP A 24 -6.12 4.06 -16.52
N PRO A 25 -6.04 2.72 -16.57
CA PRO A 25 -6.71 1.93 -17.63
C PRO A 25 -8.23 2.16 -17.70
N ALA A 26 -8.86 2.49 -16.60
CA ALA A 26 -10.31 2.70 -16.56
C ALA A 26 -10.73 4.02 -17.21
N THR A 27 -9.91 5.07 -17.08
CA THR A 27 -10.25 6.41 -17.59
C THR A 27 -9.45 6.83 -18.81
N GLY A 28 -8.30 6.22 -19.05
CA GLY A 28 -7.35 6.63 -20.08
C GLY A 28 -6.64 7.95 -19.76
N ALA A 29 -6.81 8.47 -18.56
CA ALA A 29 -6.27 9.74 -18.11
C ALA A 29 -5.85 9.65 -16.64
N GLU A 30 -6.21 10.65 -15.83
CA GLU A 30 -5.87 10.65 -14.40
C GLU A 30 -6.62 9.55 -13.62
N PRO A 31 -6.01 9.02 -12.56
CA PRO A 31 -4.67 9.36 -12.07
C PRO A 31 -3.56 8.71 -12.88
N TRP A 32 -2.54 9.51 -13.22
CA TRP A 32 -1.32 8.97 -13.83
C TRP A 32 -0.52 8.23 -12.76
N THR A 33 0.07 7.11 -13.13
CA THR A 33 0.74 6.20 -12.22
C THR A 33 2.17 5.95 -12.67
N ILE A 34 3.08 5.80 -11.70
CA ILE A 34 4.50 5.55 -11.99
C ILE A 34 5.11 4.72 -10.84
N GLY A 35 6.26 4.11 -11.08
CA GLY A 35 6.95 3.32 -10.08
C GLY A 35 6.17 2.08 -9.67
N TYR A 36 5.98 1.88 -8.39
CA TYR A 36 5.20 0.78 -7.83
C TYR A 36 3.80 1.27 -7.43
N GLY A 37 3.04 1.72 -8.41
CA GLY A 37 1.68 2.17 -8.15
C GLY A 37 1.56 3.56 -7.52
N HIS A 38 2.60 4.38 -7.61
CA HIS A 38 2.58 5.74 -7.06
C HIS A 38 1.76 6.66 -7.97
N THR A 39 0.83 7.42 -7.38
CA THR A 39 -0.05 8.32 -8.13
C THR A 39 0.09 9.78 -7.74
N LYS A 40 0.59 10.08 -6.54
CA LYS A 40 0.61 11.44 -6.02
C LYS A 40 1.58 12.32 -6.80
N GLY A 41 1.05 13.37 -7.43
CA GLY A 41 1.85 14.35 -8.16
C GLY A 41 2.44 13.83 -9.48
N VAL A 42 1.98 12.69 -9.97
CA VAL A 42 2.48 12.11 -11.22
C VAL A 42 1.88 12.84 -12.41
N LYS A 43 2.75 13.21 -13.34
CA LYS A 43 2.38 13.92 -14.56
C LYS A 43 2.53 13.03 -15.80
N PRO A 44 1.75 13.27 -16.87
CA PRO A 44 2.00 12.62 -18.15
C PRO A 44 3.47 12.82 -18.58
N GLU A 45 4.05 11.81 -19.22
CA GLU A 45 5.42 11.84 -19.71
C GLU A 45 6.52 11.86 -18.65
N GLN A 46 6.16 11.75 -17.37
CA GLN A 46 7.16 11.66 -16.30
C GLN A 46 7.95 10.36 -16.40
N VAL A 47 9.25 10.46 -16.16
CA VAL A 47 10.17 9.31 -16.15
C VAL A 47 10.95 9.37 -14.84
N ILE A 48 11.10 8.21 -14.20
CA ILE A 48 11.88 8.10 -12.97
C ILE A 48 12.89 6.97 -13.06
N THR A 49 13.84 6.96 -12.13
CA THR A 49 14.76 5.84 -11.94
C THR A 49 14.15 4.78 -11.02
N GLU A 50 14.74 3.60 -11.02
CA GLU A 50 14.34 2.54 -10.09
C GLU A 50 14.50 2.97 -8.63
N GLN A 51 15.57 3.73 -8.31
CA GLN A 51 15.79 4.28 -6.98
C GLN A 51 14.68 5.25 -6.57
N GLN A 52 14.22 6.09 -7.49
CA GLN A 52 13.11 7.01 -7.23
C GLN A 52 11.81 6.25 -7.00
N ALA A 53 11.58 5.17 -7.75
CA ALA A 53 10.41 4.32 -7.55
C ALA A 53 10.42 3.70 -6.14
N GLU A 54 11.58 3.27 -5.66
CA GLU A 54 11.76 2.75 -4.30
C GLU A 54 11.42 3.80 -3.24
N ILE A 55 11.92 5.03 -3.43
CA ILE A 55 11.64 6.15 -2.52
C ILE A 55 10.15 6.45 -2.49
N PHE A 56 9.49 6.50 -3.63
CA PHE A 56 8.05 6.73 -3.70
C PHE A 56 7.25 5.65 -2.97
N LEU A 57 7.66 4.39 -3.12
CA LEU A 57 7.00 3.29 -2.41
C LEU A 57 7.09 3.45 -0.90
N HIS A 58 8.28 3.77 -0.38
CA HIS A 58 8.46 3.99 1.06
C HIS A 58 7.68 5.21 1.55
N GLU A 59 7.65 6.29 0.79
CA GLU A 59 6.87 7.47 1.13
C GLU A 59 5.37 7.16 1.16
N ASP A 60 4.88 6.37 0.22
CA ASP A 60 3.47 5.99 0.15
C ASP A 60 3.06 5.08 1.32
N LEU A 61 4.00 4.35 1.90
CA LEU A 61 3.74 3.50 3.06
C LEU A 61 3.66 4.27 4.38
N ILE A 62 4.26 5.44 4.48
CA ILE A 62 4.28 6.22 5.73
C ILE A 62 2.87 6.50 6.25
N PRO A 63 1.93 7.06 5.46
CA PRO A 63 0.57 7.26 5.95
C PRO A 63 -0.15 5.96 6.31
N ILE A 64 0.20 4.86 5.64
CA ILE A 64 -0.38 3.54 5.97
C ILE A 64 0.08 3.10 7.36
N TYR A 65 1.35 3.26 7.69
CA TYR A 65 1.86 2.95 9.03
C TYR A 65 1.14 3.74 10.11
N ALA A 66 0.98 5.05 9.88
CA ALA A 66 0.30 5.92 10.83
C ALA A 66 -1.16 5.50 11.05
N GLU A 67 -1.87 5.14 9.98
CA GLU A 67 -3.26 4.70 10.08
C GLU A 67 -3.39 3.35 10.78
N ILE A 68 -2.54 2.40 10.50
CA ILE A 68 -2.56 1.11 11.21
C ILE A 68 -2.36 1.34 12.71
N GLN A 69 -1.40 2.18 13.07
CA GLN A 69 -1.11 2.50 14.47
C GLN A 69 -2.30 3.17 15.17
N ARG A 70 -3.03 4.02 14.44
CA ARG A 70 -4.18 4.75 14.97
C ARG A 70 -5.42 3.90 15.14
N ILE A 71 -5.72 3.00 14.18
CA ILE A 71 -7.03 2.33 14.11
C ILE A 71 -7.02 0.87 14.52
N VAL A 72 -5.89 0.18 14.45
CA VAL A 72 -5.78 -1.21 14.90
C VAL A 72 -5.49 -1.23 16.39
N LYS A 73 -6.37 -1.88 17.16
CA LYS A 73 -6.37 -1.83 18.62
C LYS A 73 -5.73 -3.05 19.29
N VAL A 74 -5.21 -3.97 18.51
CA VAL A 74 -4.64 -5.23 19.01
C VAL A 74 -3.17 -5.34 18.60
N PRO A 75 -2.34 -6.11 19.36
CA PRO A 75 -0.96 -6.35 18.96
C PRO A 75 -0.88 -7.10 17.64
N LEU A 76 0.14 -6.81 16.86
CA LEU A 76 0.36 -7.44 15.56
C LEU A 76 1.75 -8.06 15.52
N THR A 77 1.85 -9.25 14.93
CA THR A 77 3.14 -9.80 14.53
C THR A 77 3.65 -9.06 13.28
N GLN A 78 4.93 -9.23 12.98
CA GLN A 78 5.50 -8.63 11.76
C GLN A 78 4.78 -9.12 10.51
N GLY A 79 4.46 -10.42 10.43
CA GLY A 79 3.74 -10.98 9.29
C GLY A 79 2.34 -10.42 9.13
N GLN A 80 1.63 -10.24 10.24
CA GLN A 80 0.30 -9.61 10.23
C GLN A 80 0.37 -8.15 9.79
N PHE A 81 1.36 -7.42 10.29
CA PHE A 81 1.60 -6.03 9.90
C PHE A 81 1.90 -5.91 8.40
N ASP A 82 2.78 -6.76 7.89
CA ASP A 82 3.10 -6.78 6.46
C ASP A 82 1.88 -7.05 5.59
N ALA A 83 1.05 -8.01 6.02
CA ALA A 83 -0.19 -8.34 5.31
C ALA A 83 -1.16 -7.17 5.30
N LEU A 84 -1.29 -6.45 6.41
CA LEU A 84 -2.13 -5.26 6.48
C LEU A 84 -1.62 -4.15 5.59
N CYS A 85 -0.31 -3.91 5.58
CA CYS A 85 0.28 -2.90 4.71
C CYS A 85 -0.04 -3.19 3.24
N SER A 86 0.13 -4.43 2.81
CA SER A 86 -0.16 -4.85 1.44
C SER A 86 -1.65 -4.69 1.11
N PHE A 87 -2.52 -5.09 2.02
CA PHE A 87 -3.97 -4.98 1.87
C PHE A 87 -4.40 -3.52 1.71
N ILE A 88 -3.91 -2.65 2.59
CA ILE A 88 -4.25 -1.22 2.55
C ILE A 88 -3.67 -0.55 1.32
N PHE A 89 -2.46 -0.92 0.93
CA PHE A 89 -1.81 -0.38 -0.26
C PHE A 89 -2.66 -0.62 -1.51
N ASN A 90 -3.25 -1.80 -1.63
CA ASN A 90 -4.12 -2.15 -2.75
C ASN A 90 -5.53 -1.57 -2.64
N LEU A 91 -6.11 -1.61 -1.46
CA LEU A 91 -7.53 -1.31 -1.25
C LEU A 91 -7.80 0.16 -0.95
N GLY A 92 -6.85 0.83 -0.30
CA GLY A 92 -7.01 2.19 0.22
C GLY A 92 -7.48 2.21 1.67
N ILE A 93 -7.06 3.25 2.38
CA ILE A 93 -7.31 3.40 3.83
C ILE A 93 -8.80 3.48 4.13
N GLY A 94 -9.56 4.23 3.34
CA GLY A 94 -11.00 4.40 3.56
C GLY A 94 -11.75 3.08 3.52
N ASN A 95 -11.45 2.25 2.54
CA ASN A 95 -12.06 0.93 2.40
C ASN A 95 -11.63 -0.01 3.54
N PHE A 96 -10.40 0.12 4.01
CA PHE A 96 -9.91 -0.69 5.13
C PHE A 96 -10.65 -0.35 6.42
N ILE A 97 -10.88 0.93 6.71
CA ILE A 97 -11.58 1.37 7.93
C ILE A 97 -12.96 0.74 8.02
N HIS A 98 -13.66 0.58 6.90
CA HIS A 98 -14.99 -0.01 6.85
C HIS A 98 -14.98 -1.52 6.56
N SER A 99 -13.81 -2.15 6.56
CA SER A 99 -13.69 -3.56 6.20
C SER A 99 -14.06 -4.49 7.36
N THR A 100 -14.55 -5.67 7.01
CA THR A 100 -14.74 -6.77 7.96
C THR A 100 -13.42 -7.22 8.56
N LEU A 101 -12.33 -7.12 7.81
CA LEU A 101 -10.99 -7.47 8.26
C LEU A 101 -10.59 -6.65 9.50
N LEU A 102 -10.74 -5.33 9.45
CA LEU A 102 -10.41 -4.47 10.59
C LEU A 102 -11.30 -4.76 11.78
N LYS A 103 -12.58 -4.94 11.55
CA LYS A 103 -13.56 -5.22 12.60
C LYS A 103 -13.20 -6.50 13.36
N LYS A 104 -12.93 -7.57 12.63
CA LYS A 104 -12.54 -8.85 13.23
C LYS A 104 -11.20 -8.75 13.94
N LEU A 105 -10.25 -8.02 13.38
CA LEU A 105 -8.94 -7.84 13.97
C LEU A 105 -9.03 -7.14 15.32
N ASN A 106 -9.81 -6.06 15.41
CA ASN A 106 -10.00 -5.32 16.66
C ASN A 106 -10.76 -6.11 17.73
N LEU A 107 -11.50 -7.13 17.33
CA LEU A 107 -12.12 -8.10 18.25
C LEU A 107 -11.17 -9.25 18.59
N ALA A 108 -9.91 -9.17 18.16
CA ALA A 108 -8.90 -10.22 18.32
C ALA A 108 -9.26 -11.53 17.59
N ASP A 109 -10.04 -11.45 16.53
CA ASP A 109 -10.38 -12.60 15.68
C ASP A 109 -9.36 -12.70 14.54
N TYR A 110 -8.14 -13.09 14.91
CA TYR A 110 -7.04 -13.17 13.93
C TYR A 110 -7.30 -14.23 12.86
N GLN A 111 -7.95 -15.31 13.21
CA GLN A 111 -8.25 -16.38 12.28
C GLN A 111 -9.26 -15.93 11.24
N GLY A 112 -10.30 -15.22 11.66
CA GLY A 112 -11.30 -14.66 10.75
C GLY A 112 -10.75 -13.51 9.90
N ALA A 113 -9.72 -12.81 10.38
CA ALA A 113 -9.07 -11.72 9.66
C ALA A 113 -8.04 -12.24 8.64
N ALA A 114 -7.48 -13.40 8.86
CA ALA A 114 -6.51 -13.99 7.94
C ALA A 114 -7.21 -14.45 6.66
#